data_77bf266d5278e194d0c785806dc0e8f3
#
_entry.id   77bf266d5278e194d0c785806dc0e8f3
#
_cell.length_a   1.000
_cell.length_b   1.000
_cell.length_c   1.000
_cell.angle_alpha   90.00
_cell.angle_beta   90.00
_cell.angle_gamma   90.00
#
_symmetry.space_group_name_H-M   'P 1'
#
loop_
_entity.id
_entity.type
_entity.pdbx_description
1 polymer ?
#
loop_
_entity_poly.entity_id
_entity_poly.type
_entity_poly.pdbx_seq_one_letter_code
_entity_poly.pdbx_strand_id
1 'polypeptide(L)'
;LSVDCCPLTIKIMKKAVFTGSFDPITKGHEDIVLKAMPLFDEVIVAVGINNMKKCAFSLEQRLQWIKDTFADYPKVTVAHYEGLTVDFCKENGVKFIVRGLRGNADLEYETMIAEANKKINPEIETVFFLTEPSLRCVSSTVVRDLIKHNCSVEQFVPKNVFIESENLKI
;
A
#
# COMPACT_ATOMS: atom_id res chain seq x y z
N LEU A 1 9.96 -50.72 -14.23
CA LEU A 1 9.35 -49.54 -14.87
C LEU A 1 8.64 -48.77 -13.77
N SER A 2 9.37 -47.89 -13.07
CA SER A 2 8.79 -46.92 -12.13
C SER A 2 8.32 -45.72 -12.92
N VAL A 3 7.01 -45.50 -12.97
CA VAL A 3 6.40 -44.28 -13.50
C VAL A 3 6.46 -43.23 -12.39
N ASP A 4 7.46 -42.34 -12.45
CA ASP A 4 7.51 -41.14 -11.64
C ASP A 4 6.34 -40.23 -12.04
N CYS A 5 5.22 -40.40 -11.34
CA CYS A 5 4.08 -39.52 -11.42
C CYS A 5 4.42 -38.27 -10.59
N CYS A 6 5.14 -37.31 -11.17
CA CYS A 6 5.35 -35.99 -10.57
C CYS A 6 3.97 -35.27 -10.59
N PRO A 7 3.32 -35.05 -9.43
CA PRO A 7 2.11 -34.25 -9.41
C PRO A 7 2.46 -32.84 -9.88
N LEU A 8 1.85 -32.38 -10.97
CA LEU A 8 1.85 -30.98 -11.38
C LEU A 8 1.27 -30.14 -10.22
N THR A 9 2.14 -29.70 -9.33
CA THR A 9 1.75 -28.80 -8.25
C THR A 9 1.43 -27.46 -8.88
N ILE A 10 0.14 -27.19 -9.09
CA ILE A 10 -0.32 -25.85 -9.49
C ILE A 10 0.08 -24.91 -8.34
N LYS A 11 1.16 -24.16 -8.53
CA LYS A 11 1.57 -23.13 -7.58
C LYS A 11 0.52 -22.02 -7.57
N ILE A 12 -0.34 -22.01 -6.56
CA ILE A 12 -1.30 -20.91 -6.35
C ILE A 12 -0.47 -19.67 -5.99
N MET A 13 -0.52 -18.65 -6.84
CA MET A 13 0.16 -17.38 -6.59
C MET A 13 -0.43 -16.70 -5.35
N LYS A 14 0.43 -16.39 -4.39
CA LYS A 14 0.07 -15.63 -3.20
C LYS A 14 0.15 -14.14 -3.51
N LYS A 15 -1.02 -13.54 -3.77
CA LYS A 15 -1.15 -12.10 -4.01
C LYS A 15 -1.56 -11.37 -2.74
N ALA A 16 -0.98 -10.21 -2.51
CA ALA A 16 -1.39 -9.29 -1.46
C ALA A 16 -1.70 -7.90 -2.04
N VAL A 17 -2.59 -7.16 -1.39
CA VAL A 17 -2.83 -5.76 -1.70
C VAL A 17 -2.46 -4.87 -0.52
N PHE A 18 -1.72 -3.81 -0.79
CA PHE A 18 -1.47 -2.72 0.15
C PHE A 18 -2.27 -1.50 -0.30
N THR A 19 -3.28 -1.13 0.48
CA THR A 19 -4.22 -0.07 0.12
C THR A 19 -3.99 1.20 0.92
N GLY A 20 -4.16 2.34 0.26
CA GLY A 20 -4.06 3.65 0.90
C GLY A 20 -4.45 4.79 -0.03
N SER A 21 -4.48 6.01 0.49
CA SER A 21 -4.64 7.21 -0.36
C SER A 21 -3.33 7.63 -1.02
N PHE A 22 -2.18 7.31 -0.42
CA PHE A 22 -0.83 7.66 -0.89
C PHE A 22 -0.73 9.12 -1.35
N ASP A 23 -1.09 10.04 -0.48
CA ASP A 23 -1.26 11.46 -0.75
C ASP A 23 -0.26 12.36 0.03
N PRO A 24 1.05 12.29 -0.29
CA PRO A 24 1.72 11.40 -1.25
C PRO A 24 2.15 10.05 -0.64
N ILE A 25 2.77 9.18 -1.47
CA ILE A 25 3.53 8.03 -0.98
C ILE A 25 4.71 8.49 -0.12
N THR A 26 5.06 7.70 0.91
CA THR A 26 6.14 8.02 1.86
C THR A 26 7.09 6.84 2.03
N LYS A 27 8.28 7.08 2.60
CA LYS A 27 9.22 5.99 2.96
C LYS A 27 8.62 4.96 3.93
N GLY A 28 7.64 5.37 4.77
CA GLY A 28 6.90 4.42 5.60
C GLY A 28 6.04 3.45 4.77
N HIS A 29 5.42 3.93 3.69
CA HIS A 29 4.70 3.05 2.76
C HIS A 29 5.64 2.13 1.99
N GLU A 30 6.77 2.65 1.50
CA GLU A 30 7.81 1.88 0.81
C GLU A 30 8.33 0.75 1.70
N ASP A 31 8.66 1.02 2.97
CA ASP A 31 9.12 0.04 3.97
C ASP A 31 8.15 -1.15 4.12
N ILE A 32 6.85 -0.87 4.20
CA ILE A 32 5.83 -1.92 4.34
C ILE A 32 5.76 -2.81 3.09
N VAL A 33 5.82 -2.22 1.89
CA VAL A 33 5.81 -2.99 0.64
C VAL A 33 7.05 -3.87 0.54
N LEU A 34 8.24 -3.31 0.86
CA LEU A 34 9.49 -4.06 0.85
C LEU A 34 9.49 -5.23 1.83
N LYS A 35 8.89 -5.05 3.02
CA LYS A 35 8.71 -6.14 4.01
C LYS A 35 7.71 -7.20 3.56
N ALA A 36 6.71 -6.84 2.77
CA ALA A 36 5.71 -7.77 2.27
C ALA A 36 6.24 -8.63 1.10
N MET A 37 7.06 -8.08 0.21
CA MET A 37 7.54 -8.75 -1.01
C MET A 37 8.18 -10.15 -0.81
N PRO A 38 8.94 -10.44 0.26
CA PRO A 38 9.47 -11.79 0.49
C PRO A 38 8.40 -12.85 0.76
N LEU A 39 7.21 -12.45 1.25
CA LEU A 39 6.15 -13.36 1.66
C LEU A 39 5.12 -13.62 0.55
N PHE A 40 5.08 -12.77 -0.48
CA PHE A 40 4.11 -12.83 -1.56
C PHE A 40 4.78 -12.94 -2.93
N ASP A 41 4.09 -13.59 -3.85
CA ASP A 41 4.51 -13.68 -5.25
C ASP A 41 4.24 -12.36 -6.00
N GLU A 42 3.17 -11.63 -5.58
CA GLU A 42 2.80 -10.31 -6.10
C GLU A 42 2.27 -9.43 -4.96
N VAL A 43 2.66 -8.15 -4.94
CA VAL A 43 2.12 -7.11 -4.06
C VAL A 43 1.51 -6.00 -4.91
N ILE A 44 0.20 -5.81 -4.80
CA ILE A 44 -0.53 -4.76 -5.50
C ILE A 44 -0.59 -3.54 -4.58
N VAL A 45 0.03 -2.43 -4.99
CA VAL A 45 -0.13 -1.14 -4.29
C VAL A 45 -1.32 -0.42 -4.92
N ALA A 46 -2.44 -0.36 -4.20
CA ALA A 46 -3.71 0.11 -4.73
C ALA A 46 -4.18 1.42 -4.08
N VAL A 47 -4.36 2.45 -4.90
CA VAL A 47 -4.90 3.74 -4.46
C VAL A 47 -6.42 3.65 -4.34
N GLY A 48 -6.93 3.71 -3.11
CA GLY A 48 -8.38 3.80 -2.87
C GLY A 48 -8.87 5.23 -3.14
N ILE A 49 -9.86 5.34 -4.02
CA ILE A 49 -10.51 6.61 -4.36
C ILE A 49 -11.71 6.79 -3.42
N ASN A 50 -11.66 7.85 -2.62
CA ASN A 50 -12.78 8.26 -1.79
C ASN A 50 -13.22 9.67 -2.23
N ASN A 51 -14.34 9.75 -2.92
CA ASN A 51 -14.89 11.00 -3.46
C ASN A 51 -15.28 12.01 -2.37
N MET A 52 -15.45 11.55 -1.12
CA MET A 52 -15.70 12.44 0.04
C MET A 52 -14.42 13.05 0.61
N LYS A 53 -13.25 12.53 0.22
CA LYS A 53 -11.95 12.97 0.75
C LYS A 53 -11.21 13.82 -0.28
N LYS A 54 -11.00 15.10 0.04
CA LYS A 54 -10.18 15.98 -0.79
C LYS A 54 -8.71 15.63 -0.64
N CYS A 55 -8.09 15.09 -1.69
CA CYS A 55 -6.66 14.81 -1.75
C CYS A 55 -5.88 16.05 -2.18
N ALA A 56 -4.64 16.18 -1.70
CA ALA A 56 -3.76 17.28 -2.05
C ALA A 56 -3.18 17.14 -3.47
N PHE A 57 -3.00 15.89 -3.92
CA PHE A 57 -2.43 15.60 -5.23
C PHE A 57 -3.42 14.82 -6.10
N SER A 58 -3.31 14.98 -7.43
CA SER A 58 -4.17 14.27 -8.38
C SER A 58 -3.95 12.75 -8.30
N LEU A 59 -4.93 11.98 -8.75
CA LEU A 59 -4.81 10.52 -8.79
C LEU A 59 -3.63 10.10 -9.68
N GLU A 60 -3.51 10.72 -10.86
CA GLU A 60 -2.46 10.44 -11.85
C GLU A 60 -1.08 10.64 -11.23
N GLN A 61 -0.88 11.74 -10.52
CA GLN A 61 0.39 12.06 -9.88
C GLN A 61 0.75 11.06 -8.77
N ARG A 62 -0.23 10.68 -7.93
CA ARG A 62 -0.04 9.68 -6.89
C ARG A 62 0.30 8.31 -7.46
N LEU A 63 -0.38 7.88 -8.52
CA LEU A 63 -0.10 6.64 -9.22
C LEU A 63 1.29 6.66 -9.88
N GLN A 64 1.69 7.78 -10.47
CA GLN A 64 3.01 7.91 -11.08
C GLN A 64 4.11 7.77 -10.03
N TRP A 65 4.02 8.47 -8.91
CA TRP A 65 5.00 8.37 -7.82
C TRP A 65 5.12 6.94 -7.25
N ILE A 66 4.01 6.21 -7.15
CA ILE A 66 4.05 4.80 -6.74
C ILE A 66 4.79 3.95 -7.78
N LYS A 67 4.49 4.15 -9.07
CA LYS A 67 5.18 3.44 -10.16
C LYS A 67 6.69 3.72 -10.16
N ASP A 68 7.07 4.98 -10.01
CA ASP A 68 8.47 5.40 -9.98
C ASP A 68 9.21 4.84 -8.76
N THR A 69 8.52 4.78 -7.60
CA THR A 69 9.07 4.21 -6.37
C THR A 69 9.39 2.73 -6.53
N PHE A 70 8.55 1.97 -7.23
CA PHE A 70 8.68 0.52 -7.34
C PHE A 70 9.09 0.04 -8.74
N ALA A 71 9.66 0.92 -9.57
CA ALA A 71 10.06 0.59 -10.95
C ALA A 71 11.01 -0.61 -11.04
N ASP A 72 11.91 -0.76 -10.07
CA ASP A 72 12.90 -1.84 -10.00
C ASP A 72 12.38 -3.12 -9.32
N TYR A 73 11.11 -3.15 -8.93
CA TYR A 73 10.53 -4.27 -8.19
C TYR A 73 9.44 -5.00 -9.01
N PRO A 74 9.79 -6.01 -9.81
CA PRO A 74 8.86 -6.66 -10.74
C PRO A 74 7.70 -7.41 -10.07
N LYS A 75 7.78 -7.65 -8.77
CA LYS A 75 6.69 -8.22 -7.97
C LYS A 75 5.65 -7.19 -7.51
N VAL A 76 5.92 -5.89 -7.72
CA VAL A 76 5.01 -4.83 -7.30
C VAL A 76 4.23 -4.33 -8.50
N THR A 77 2.92 -4.36 -8.40
CA THR A 77 1.99 -3.79 -9.39
C THR A 77 1.23 -2.63 -8.78
N VAL A 78 0.79 -1.69 -9.62
CA VAL A 78 0.11 -0.47 -9.18
C VAL A 78 -1.29 -0.42 -9.78
N ALA A 79 -2.28 -0.21 -8.91
CA ALA A 79 -3.68 -0.13 -9.29
C ALA A 79 -4.39 1.03 -8.57
N HIS A 80 -5.63 1.29 -8.95
CA HIS A 80 -6.56 2.11 -8.20
C HIS A 80 -7.94 1.45 -8.21
N TYR A 81 -8.78 1.81 -7.26
CA TYR A 81 -10.14 1.29 -7.16
C TYR A 81 -11.06 2.29 -6.46
N GLU A 82 -12.35 2.15 -6.72
CA GLU A 82 -13.43 2.82 -6.01
C GLU A 82 -14.24 1.80 -5.22
N GLY A 83 -14.88 2.22 -4.14
CA GLY A 83 -15.71 1.34 -3.32
C GLY A 83 -14.93 0.59 -2.24
N LEU A 84 -15.34 -0.64 -1.94
CA LEU A 84 -14.78 -1.42 -0.85
C LEU A 84 -13.50 -2.16 -1.25
N THR A 85 -12.53 -2.15 -0.36
CA THR A 85 -11.27 -2.90 -0.54
C THR A 85 -11.52 -4.40 -0.74
N VAL A 86 -12.52 -4.97 -0.07
CA VAL A 86 -12.86 -6.39 -0.17
C VAL A 86 -13.42 -6.77 -1.54
N ASP A 87 -14.13 -5.86 -2.21
CA ASP A 87 -14.64 -6.09 -3.57
C ASP A 87 -13.46 -6.07 -4.56
N PHE A 88 -12.58 -5.10 -4.45
CA PHE A 88 -11.34 -5.06 -5.23
C PHE A 88 -10.50 -6.34 -5.06
N CYS A 89 -10.37 -6.83 -3.83
CA CYS A 89 -9.66 -8.09 -3.54
C CYS A 89 -10.30 -9.27 -4.28
N LYS A 90 -11.62 -9.39 -4.23
CA LYS A 90 -12.39 -10.45 -4.89
C LYS A 90 -12.20 -10.43 -6.40
N GLU A 91 -12.30 -9.26 -7.02
CA GLU A 91 -12.16 -9.07 -8.48
C GLU A 91 -10.76 -9.42 -8.99
N ASN A 92 -9.73 -9.19 -8.15
CA ASN A 92 -8.32 -9.44 -8.50
C ASN A 92 -7.75 -10.77 -7.97
N GLY A 93 -8.59 -11.60 -7.34
CA GLY A 93 -8.16 -12.88 -6.76
C GLY A 93 -7.15 -12.73 -5.62
N VAL A 94 -7.24 -11.63 -4.86
CA VAL A 94 -6.38 -11.29 -3.72
C VAL A 94 -7.05 -11.79 -2.44
N LYS A 95 -6.30 -12.51 -1.60
CA LYS A 95 -6.78 -13.00 -0.30
C LYS A 95 -6.12 -12.30 0.89
N PHE A 96 -5.08 -11.52 0.67
CA PHE A 96 -4.31 -10.87 1.72
C PHE A 96 -4.31 -9.35 1.57
N ILE A 97 -4.70 -8.65 2.63
CA ILE A 97 -4.57 -7.20 2.75
C ILE A 97 -3.36 -6.92 3.64
N VAL A 98 -2.42 -6.14 3.15
CA VAL A 98 -1.25 -5.69 3.90
C VAL A 98 -1.54 -4.34 4.55
N ARG A 99 -1.19 -4.18 5.82
CA ARG A 99 -1.33 -2.93 6.55
C ARG A 99 -0.07 -2.65 7.37
N GLY A 100 0.33 -1.38 7.45
CA GLY A 100 1.45 -0.93 8.26
C GLY A 100 1.00 -0.41 9.62
N LEU A 101 1.74 -0.75 10.68
CA LEU A 101 1.49 -0.28 12.04
C LEU A 101 2.70 0.55 12.53
N ARG A 102 2.45 1.78 12.94
CA ARG A 102 3.46 2.68 13.53
C ARG A 102 3.46 2.66 15.05
N GLY A 103 2.33 2.28 15.64
CA GLY A 103 2.14 2.24 17.09
C GLY A 103 0.78 1.71 17.50
N ASN A 104 0.48 1.78 18.80
CA ASN A 104 -0.74 1.21 19.37
C ASN A 104 -2.03 1.86 18.84
N ALA A 105 -2.01 3.17 18.56
CA ALA A 105 -3.18 3.86 18.01
C ALA A 105 -3.55 3.33 16.59
N ASP A 106 -2.55 3.05 15.76
CA ASP A 106 -2.80 2.44 14.46
C ASP A 106 -3.34 1.01 14.63
N LEU A 107 -2.81 0.23 15.58
CA LEU A 107 -3.21 -1.16 15.80
C LEU A 107 -4.71 -1.28 16.12
N GLU A 108 -5.22 -0.49 17.03
CA GLU A 108 -6.64 -0.52 17.41
C GLU A 108 -7.55 -0.23 16.20
N TYR A 109 -7.27 0.86 15.48
CA TYR A 109 -8.03 1.25 14.31
C TYR A 109 -7.94 0.21 13.17
N GLU A 110 -6.75 -0.25 12.83
CA GLU A 110 -6.53 -1.19 11.75
C GLU A 110 -7.11 -2.58 12.06
N THR A 111 -7.13 -2.99 13.34
CA THR A 111 -7.78 -4.24 13.77
C THR A 111 -9.28 -4.19 13.53
N MET A 112 -9.95 -3.08 13.88
CA MET A 112 -11.38 -2.91 13.58
C MET A 112 -11.69 -3.02 12.08
N ILE A 113 -10.85 -2.41 11.24
CA ILE A 113 -11.00 -2.50 9.78
C ILE A 113 -10.80 -3.94 9.30
N ALA A 114 -9.78 -4.63 9.81
CA ALA A 114 -9.51 -6.03 9.47
C ALA A 114 -10.67 -6.96 9.83
N GLU A 115 -11.24 -6.80 11.00
CA GLU A 115 -12.42 -7.56 11.46
C GLU A 115 -13.65 -7.26 10.59
N ALA A 116 -13.88 -6.01 10.22
CA ALA A 116 -14.96 -5.64 9.32
C ALA A 116 -14.79 -6.28 7.93
N ASN A 117 -13.58 -6.20 7.36
CA ASN A 117 -13.26 -6.84 6.09
C ASN A 117 -13.47 -8.36 6.14
N LYS A 118 -13.05 -9.01 7.24
CA LYS A 118 -13.23 -10.45 7.45
C LYS A 118 -14.72 -10.85 7.57
N LYS A 119 -15.55 -10.01 8.17
CA LYS A 119 -17.00 -10.23 8.23
C LYS A 119 -17.68 -10.12 6.87
N ILE A 120 -17.23 -9.18 6.03
CA ILE A 120 -17.77 -8.98 4.68
C ILE A 120 -17.31 -10.12 3.74
N ASN A 121 -16.03 -10.48 3.80
CA ASN A 121 -15.45 -11.57 3.02
C ASN A 121 -14.56 -12.47 3.90
N PRO A 122 -15.06 -13.64 4.33
CA PRO A 122 -14.32 -14.57 5.20
C PRO A 122 -13.04 -15.15 4.60
N GLU A 123 -12.83 -15.04 3.29
CA GLU A 123 -11.58 -15.50 2.63
C GLU A 123 -10.43 -14.48 2.75
N ILE A 124 -10.72 -13.24 3.13
CA ILE A 124 -9.71 -12.18 3.27
C ILE A 124 -9.01 -12.30 4.63
N GLU A 125 -7.68 -12.23 4.59
CA GLU A 125 -6.84 -12.09 5.78
C GLU A 125 -6.06 -10.78 5.74
N THR A 126 -5.94 -10.11 6.89
CA THR A 126 -5.12 -8.90 7.02
C THR A 126 -3.79 -9.25 7.68
N VAL A 127 -2.70 -8.85 7.04
CA VAL A 127 -1.33 -9.04 7.53
C VAL A 127 -0.76 -7.69 7.96
N PHE A 128 -0.38 -7.59 9.22
CA PHE A 128 0.19 -6.37 9.79
C PHE A 128 1.71 -6.42 9.78
N PHE A 129 2.34 -5.34 9.32
CA PHE A 129 3.78 -5.14 9.39
C PHE A 129 4.09 -3.95 10.29
N LEU A 130 5.05 -4.11 11.19
CA LEU A 130 5.56 -2.99 11.98
C LEU A 130 6.44 -2.10 11.10
N THR A 131 6.14 -0.81 11.08
CA THR A 131 6.96 0.20 10.44
C THR A 131 8.31 0.30 11.16
N GLU A 132 9.39 0.47 10.40
CA GLU A 132 10.72 0.71 10.95
C GLU A 132 10.70 1.86 11.98
N PRO A 133 11.32 1.71 13.16
CA PRO A 133 11.29 2.72 14.22
C PRO A 133 11.66 4.14 13.76
N SER A 134 12.64 4.25 12.87
CA SER A 134 13.08 5.52 12.28
C SER A 134 12.03 6.19 11.37
N LEU A 135 11.03 5.44 10.90
CA LEU A 135 9.98 5.90 10.00
C LEU A 135 8.61 6.10 10.70
N ARG A 136 8.52 5.90 12.00
CA ARG A 136 7.23 6.02 12.73
C ARG A 136 6.61 7.41 12.64
N CYS A 137 7.43 8.45 12.60
CA CYS A 137 6.96 9.83 12.43
C CYS A 137 6.62 10.19 10.99
N VAL A 138 6.93 9.32 10.02
CA VAL A 138 6.72 9.58 8.60
C VAL A 138 5.27 9.25 8.22
N SER A 139 4.52 10.26 7.80
CA SER A 139 3.16 10.10 7.28
C SER A 139 2.87 11.10 6.17
N SER A 140 1.90 10.80 5.31
CA SER A 140 1.46 11.73 4.27
C SER A 140 0.96 13.06 4.85
N THR A 141 0.37 13.04 6.04
CA THR A 141 -0.11 14.26 6.72
C THR A 141 1.07 15.15 7.11
N VAL A 142 2.11 14.58 7.72
CA VAL A 142 3.35 15.32 8.04
C VAL A 142 3.99 15.88 6.78
N VAL A 143 4.09 15.07 5.71
CA VAL A 143 4.66 15.54 4.44
C VAL A 143 3.88 16.73 3.88
N ARG A 144 2.55 16.67 3.83
CA ARG A 144 1.71 17.78 3.34
C ARG A 144 1.86 19.03 4.21
N ASP A 145 1.98 18.87 5.50
CA ASP A 145 2.18 19.99 6.42
C ASP A 145 3.53 20.67 6.20
N LEU A 146 4.59 19.89 6.05
CA LEU A 146 5.92 20.42 5.72
C LEU A 146 5.94 21.18 4.39
N ILE A 147 5.27 20.68 3.36
CA ILE A 147 5.19 21.34 2.05
C ILE A 147 4.48 22.70 2.18
N LYS A 148 3.37 22.79 2.93
CA LYS A 148 2.66 24.05 3.20
C LYS A 148 3.55 25.11 3.83
N HIS A 149 4.55 24.68 4.61
CA HIS A 149 5.52 25.56 5.26
C HIS A 149 6.82 25.73 4.46
N ASN A 150 6.83 25.32 3.17
CA ASN A 150 8.00 25.37 2.30
C ASN A 150 9.24 24.65 2.86
N CYS A 151 9.04 23.57 3.63
CA CYS A 151 10.11 22.74 4.14
C CYS A 151 10.42 21.60 3.16
N SER A 152 11.72 21.18 3.10
CA SER A 152 12.13 20.00 2.32
C SER A 152 11.50 18.72 2.87
N VAL A 153 11.03 17.85 1.97
CA VAL A 153 10.41 16.57 2.30
C VAL A 153 11.20 15.35 1.82
N GLU A 154 12.38 15.55 1.27
CA GLU A 154 13.23 14.49 0.69
C GLU A 154 13.53 13.34 1.65
N GLN A 155 13.68 13.63 2.94
CA GLN A 155 13.91 12.60 3.95
C GLN A 155 12.67 11.77 4.28
N PHE A 156 11.47 12.20 3.87
CA PHE A 156 10.18 11.55 4.19
C PHE A 156 9.56 10.79 3.02
N VAL A 157 9.95 11.13 1.78
CA VAL A 157 9.42 10.50 0.56
C VAL A 157 10.48 9.62 -0.11
N PRO A 158 10.09 8.61 -0.92
CA PRO A 158 11.02 7.82 -1.71
C PRO A 158 11.87 8.69 -2.65
N LYS A 159 13.04 8.21 -3.02
CA LYS A 159 14.03 8.97 -3.81
C LYS A 159 13.51 9.47 -5.17
N ASN A 160 12.57 8.75 -5.76
CA ASN A 160 12.01 9.06 -7.08
C ASN A 160 10.75 9.94 -7.00
N VAL A 161 10.39 10.42 -5.82
CA VAL A 161 9.23 11.29 -5.59
C VAL A 161 9.70 12.72 -5.46
N PHE A 162 9.48 13.51 -6.51
CA PHE A 162 9.77 14.94 -6.53
C PHE A 162 8.48 15.72 -6.34
N ILE A 163 8.41 16.53 -5.30
CA ILE A 163 7.23 17.35 -4.97
C ILE A 163 7.62 18.80 -5.05
N GLU A 164 7.07 19.50 -6.03
CA GLU A 164 7.13 20.96 -6.13
C GLU A 164 5.97 21.56 -5.34
N SER A 165 6.24 22.63 -4.59
CA SER A 165 5.23 23.30 -3.75
C SER A 165 4.02 23.83 -4.56
N GLU A 166 4.22 24.09 -5.86
CA GLU A 166 3.17 24.53 -6.78
C GLU A 166 2.13 23.45 -7.11
N ASN A 167 2.42 22.18 -6.85
CA ASN A 167 1.56 21.04 -7.16
C ASN A 167 0.51 20.73 -6.07
N LEU A 168 0.52 21.46 -4.96
CA LEU A 168 -0.49 21.33 -3.92
C LEU A 168 -1.82 21.97 -4.35
N LYS A 169 -2.84 21.15 -4.57
CA LYS A 169 -4.23 21.60 -4.69
C LYS A 169 -4.77 21.91 -3.29
N ILE A 170 -4.49 23.11 -2.77
CA ILE A 170 -5.04 23.60 -1.50
C ILE A 170 -6.41 24.23 -1.74
#